data_97058ba247fbe27b22429f8a660d9f64
#
_entry.id   97058ba247fbe27b22429f8a660d9f64
#
_cell.length_a   1.000
_cell.length_b   1.000
_cell.length_c   1.000
_cell.angle_alpha   90.00
_cell.angle_beta   90.00
_cell.angle_gamma   90.00
#
_symmetry.space_group_name_H-M   'P 1'
#
loop_
_entity.id
_entity.type
_entity.pdbx_description
1 polymer ?
#
loop_
_entity_poly.entity_id
_entity_poly.type
_entity_poly.pdbx_seq_one_letter_code
_entity_poly.pdbx_strand_id
1 'polypeptide(L)'
;MNKFLYLLPLALCPVSAQVSDAGAVCRAALDAVQKAQSDNLGPVVTAVLDATGGDELAYFRLMREAADAGHPVALTWTAGQMLRQLNAQGADLVTDPAAQKLRAAMEQAAASGYIPAVVEMAHLCGSGVGADADEKEGMKHLMKACAAGSARARAAYLLLSGRLEKEGATGAAVASELKKNNFYVEEFLSALTAQTDEAKSQEWLTMAASHGSPGAACTLGLYYLQEGKLSLGYDFLKQAVERDHPEALAQMATLMLPDAAVPAELREFIKADAEGAIRLLQRAVLLGYTPALLPLAGELHHQPEKYAPERVFELYRMSADAGDPRGGVAYGYCLAVGRGCQPDAARGVKILHQLVDAGVPYANMALADLYFNGTGVEADMSRAFSALTSAASAGVPQCYTLMAVIAHLGNSSRKADPARAKVYLRMAQERGESNAQTAFDTLVQQGSWRFIP
;
A
#
# COMPACT_ATOMS: atom_id res chain seq x y z
N MET A 1 -19.35 -21.69 -0.84
CA MET A 1 -18.57 -22.90 -0.51
C MET A 1 -17.11 -22.52 -0.41
N ASN A 2 -16.58 -22.52 0.80
CA ASN A 2 -15.18 -22.44 1.24
C ASN A 2 -14.19 -21.57 0.42
N LYS A 3 -14.24 -20.24 0.64
CA LYS A 3 -13.16 -19.30 0.26
C LYS A 3 -12.41 -18.78 1.49
N PHE A 4 -12.52 -19.47 2.61
CA PHE A 4 -11.94 -19.06 3.88
C PHE A 4 -10.85 -20.03 4.29
N LEU A 5 -9.62 -19.75 3.90
CA LEU A 5 -8.39 -20.25 4.55
C LEU A 5 -7.15 -19.91 3.70
N TYR A 6 -6.95 -18.63 3.42
CA TYR A 6 -5.65 -18.15 2.95
C TYR A 6 -5.12 -17.03 3.85
N LEU A 7 -5.23 -17.27 5.16
CA LEU A 7 -4.24 -16.73 6.07
C LEU A 7 -3.00 -17.61 5.87
N LEU A 8 -2.04 -17.09 5.10
CA LEU A 8 -0.71 -17.61 4.82
C LEU A 8 -0.32 -18.95 5.47
N PRO A 9 -0.13 -20.04 4.73
CA PRO A 9 0.92 -20.96 5.04
C PRO A 9 2.23 -20.33 4.54
N LEU A 10 2.91 -19.55 5.38
CA LEU A 10 4.33 -19.25 5.17
C LEU A 10 5.03 -20.61 5.23
N ALA A 11 5.50 -21.09 4.08
CA ALA A 11 6.38 -22.26 4.03
C ALA A 11 7.52 -22.02 5.04
N LEU A 12 7.72 -22.99 5.91
CA LEU A 12 8.80 -23.00 6.89
C LEU A 12 10.14 -23.01 6.13
N CYS A 13 10.67 -21.81 5.84
CA CYS A 13 12.10 -21.70 5.60
C CYS A 13 12.83 -22.02 6.91
N PRO A 14 13.96 -22.73 6.89
CA PRO A 14 14.69 -23.07 8.09
C PRO A 14 15.11 -21.79 8.84
N VAL A 15 14.58 -21.65 10.05
CA VAL A 15 14.82 -20.52 10.93
C VAL A 15 16.29 -20.55 11.36
N SER A 16 17.10 -19.62 10.86
CA SER A 16 18.47 -19.41 11.34
C SER A 16 18.48 -18.87 12.77
N ALA A 17 19.58 -19.03 13.50
CA ALA A 17 19.76 -18.57 14.89
C ALA A 17 19.45 -17.05 15.09
N GLN A 18 19.53 -16.23 14.04
CA GLN A 18 19.18 -14.81 14.05
C GLN A 18 17.67 -14.55 14.29
N VAL A 19 16.77 -15.49 13.94
CA VAL A 19 15.33 -15.28 14.10
C VAL A 19 14.85 -15.42 15.55
N SER A 20 15.56 -16.16 16.40
CA SER A 20 15.22 -16.26 17.83
C SER A 20 15.45 -14.92 18.56
N ASP A 21 16.43 -14.14 18.14
CA ASP A 21 16.74 -12.82 18.68
C ASP A 21 15.71 -11.78 18.20
N ALA A 22 15.33 -11.83 16.92
CA ALA A 22 14.31 -10.94 16.34
C ALA A 22 12.94 -11.06 17.05
N GLY A 23 12.56 -12.27 17.48
CA GLY A 23 11.34 -12.48 18.26
C GLY A 23 11.38 -11.80 19.63
N ALA A 24 12.51 -11.83 20.31
CA ALA A 24 12.71 -11.13 21.58
C ALA A 24 12.71 -9.59 21.38
N VAL A 25 13.38 -9.11 20.32
CA VAL A 25 13.37 -7.68 19.94
C VAL A 25 11.97 -7.19 19.64
N CYS A 26 11.19 -7.95 18.86
CA CYS A 26 9.81 -7.62 18.54
C CYS A 26 8.95 -7.50 19.81
N ARG A 27 9.00 -8.47 20.71
CA ARG A 27 8.24 -8.42 21.98
C ARG A 27 8.63 -7.22 22.83
N ALA A 28 9.93 -6.96 23.00
CA ALA A 28 10.40 -5.83 23.79
C ALA A 28 9.92 -4.48 23.22
N ALA A 29 9.92 -4.34 21.90
CA ALA A 29 9.42 -3.15 21.22
C ALA A 29 7.89 -3.02 21.37
N LEU A 30 7.14 -4.11 21.26
CA LEU A 30 5.69 -4.13 21.50
C LEU A 30 5.33 -3.75 22.94
N ASP A 31 6.05 -4.29 23.93
CA ASP A 31 5.87 -3.93 25.35
C ASP A 31 6.13 -2.44 25.59
N ALA A 32 7.15 -1.87 24.94
CA ALA A 32 7.44 -0.43 25.04
C ALA A 32 6.30 0.43 24.45
N VAL A 33 5.76 0.06 23.30
CA VAL A 33 4.60 0.73 22.66
C VAL A 33 3.36 0.61 23.54
N GLN A 34 3.09 -0.57 24.11
CA GLN A 34 1.98 -0.78 25.03
C GLN A 34 2.12 0.09 26.29
N LYS A 35 3.30 0.13 26.88
CA LYS A 35 3.58 0.95 28.08
C LYS A 35 3.42 2.45 27.79
N ALA A 36 3.82 2.89 26.63
CA ALA A 36 3.66 4.28 26.18
C ALA A 36 2.21 4.61 25.79
N GLN A 37 1.31 3.62 25.71
CA GLN A 37 -0.06 3.76 25.19
C GLN A 37 -0.08 4.44 23.80
N SER A 38 0.93 4.16 22.99
CA SER A 38 1.12 4.73 21.65
C SER A 38 0.43 3.87 20.59
N ASP A 39 -0.10 4.50 19.55
CA ASP A 39 -0.54 3.87 18.31
C ASP A 39 0.54 3.88 17.22
N ASN A 40 1.67 4.58 17.44
CA ASN A 40 2.80 4.58 16.54
C ASN A 40 3.61 3.28 16.65
N LEU A 41 3.58 2.46 15.60
CA LEU A 41 4.33 1.22 15.48
C LEU A 41 5.72 1.40 14.83
N GLY A 42 6.10 2.60 14.42
CA GLY A 42 7.40 2.88 13.80
C GLY A 42 8.59 2.28 14.56
N PRO A 43 8.67 2.41 15.89
CA PRO A 43 9.74 1.79 16.69
C PRO A 43 9.77 0.27 16.58
N VAL A 44 8.60 -0.41 16.53
CA VAL A 44 8.52 -1.88 16.36
C VAL A 44 8.99 -2.28 14.98
N VAL A 45 8.50 -1.57 13.94
CA VAL A 45 8.90 -1.81 12.54
C VAL A 45 10.40 -1.67 12.38
N THR A 46 10.99 -0.58 12.86
CA THR A 46 12.43 -0.33 12.76
C THR A 46 13.23 -1.41 13.46
N ALA A 47 12.89 -1.73 14.72
CA ALA A 47 13.59 -2.72 15.51
C ALA A 47 13.58 -4.11 14.86
N VAL A 48 12.43 -4.53 14.30
CA VAL A 48 12.32 -5.84 13.64
C VAL A 48 13.05 -5.84 12.29
N LEU A 49 12.96 -4.81 11.48
CA LEU A 49 13.69 -4.72 10.21
C LEU A 49 15.20 -4.78 10.44
N ASP A 50 15.72 -4.07 11.45
CA ASP A 50 17.14 -4.10 11.81
C ASP A 50 17.57 -5.50 12.29
N ALA A 51 16.76 -6.17 13.10
CA ALA A 51 17.05 -7.50 13.61
C ALA A 51 16.95 -8.62 12.56
N THR A 52 16.18 -8.40 11.48
CA THR A 52 15.94 -9.40 10.41
C THR A 52 16.72 -9.10 9.12
N GLY A 53 17.54 -8.06 9.10
CA GLY A 53 18.25 -7.63 7.88
C GLY A 53 17.29 -7.12 6.78
N GLY A 54 16.15 -6.55 7.17
CA GLY A 54 15.19 -5.97 6.25
C GLY A 54 14.17 -6.97 5.69
N ASP A 55 13.85 -8.04 6.43
CA ASP A 55 12.83 -9.03 6.03
C ASP A 55 11.43 -8.61 6.56
N GLU A 56 10.61 -8.00 5.69
CA GLU A 56 9.23 -7.62 6.03
C GLU A 56 8.32 -8.83 6.28
N LEU A 57 8.59 -9.97 5.64
CA LEU A 57 7.77 -11.18 5.87
C LEU A 57 8.00 -11.74 7.27
N ALA A 58 9.24 -11.59 7.81
CA ALA A 58 9.51 -11.91 9.21
C ALA A 58 8.70 -11.04 10.17
N TYR A 59 8.53 -9.73 9.88
CA TYR A 59 7.69 -8.85 10.70
C TYR A 59 6.24 -9.35 10.76
N PHE A 60 5.63 -9.67 9.61
CA PHE A 60 4.25 -10.19 9.59
C PHE A 60 4.10 -11.47 10.40
N ARG A 61 5.10 -12.37 10.34
CA ARG A 61 5.12 -13.60 11.14
C ARG A 61 5.21 -13.30 12.63
N LEU A 62 6.16 -12.47 13.05
CA LEU A 62 6.38 -12.12 14.46
C LEU A 62 5.19 -11.39 15.08
N MET A 63 4.56 -10.48 14.32
CA MET A 63 3.34 -9.78 14.77
C MET A 63 2.18 -10.76 14.95
N ARG A 64 2.05 -11.76 14.07
CA ARG A 64 1.02 -12.81 14.23
C ARG A 64 1.30 -13.68 15.46
N GLU A 65 2.52 -14.15 15.64
CA GLU A 65 2.91 -14.91 16.83
C GLU A 65 2.64 -14.16 18.13
N ALA A 66 2.90 -12.86 18.14
CA ALA A 66 2.60 -11.99 19.28
C ALA A 66 1.06 -11.81 19.49
N ALA A 67 0.29 -11.70 18.40
CA ALA A 67 -1.17 -11.63 18.47
C ALA A 67 -1.78 -12.95 18.98
N ASP A 68 -1.29 -14.10 18.49
CA ASP A 68 -1.71 -15.43 18.95
C ASP A 68 -1.37 -15.63 20.46
N ALA A 69 -0.28 -15.02 20.93
CA ALA A 69 0.06 -14.97 22.36
C ALA A 69 -0.78 -13.94 23.16
N GLY A 70 -1.70 -13.22 22.52
CA GLY A 70 -2.61 -12.27 23.15
C GLY A 70 -2.03 -10.86 23.40
N HIS A 71 -0.90 -10.49 22.76
CA HIS A 71 -0.31 -9.17 22.95
C HIS A 71 -1.21 -8.06 22.36
N PRO A 72 -1.66 -7.06 23.16
CA PRO A 72 -2.72 -6.14 22.75
C PRO A 72 -2.34 -5.25 21.56
N VAL A 73 -1.11 -4.81 21.46
CA VAL A 73 -0.61 -4.02 20.30
C VAL A 73 -0.67 -4.85 19.02
N ALA A 74 -0.21 -6.11 19.09
CA ALA A 74 -0.21 -7.01 17.94
C ALA A 74 -1.64 -7.43 17.54
N LEU A 75 -2.53 -7.67 18.51
CA LEU A 75 -3.96 -7.91 18.25
C LEU A 75 -4.61 -6.72 17.54
N THR A 76 -4.35 -5.50 18.00
CA THR A 76 -4.88 -4.26 17.38
C THR A 76 -4.37 -4.13 15.94
N TRP A 77 -3.09 -4.35 15.71
CA TRP A 77 -2.49 -4.31 14.37
C TRP A 77 -3.09 -5.38 13.44
N THR A 78 -3.18 -6.63 13.91
CA THR A 78 -3.75 -7.75 13.14
C THR A 78 -5.21 -7.48 12.78
N ALA A 79 -6.01 -6.99 13.72
CA ALA A 79 -7.40 -6.62 13.48
C ALA A 79 -7.51 -5.50 12.43
N GLY A 80 -6.63 -4.49 12.48
CA GLY A 80 -6.56 -3.43 11.46
C GLY A 80 -6.22 -3.97 10.07
N GLN A 81 -5.32 -4.95 9.96
CA GLN A 81 -5.03 -5.59 8.67
C GLN A 81 -6.23 -6.37 8.14
N MET A 82 -6.91 -7.14 9.00
CA MET A 82 -8.12 -7.86 8.63
C MET A 82 -9.23 -6.92 8.15
N LEU A 83 -9.43 -5.79 8.79
CA LEU A 83 -10.43 -4.80 8.39
C LEU A 83 -10.13 -4.22 6.99
N ARG A 84 -8.88 -3.87 6.71
CA ARG A 84 -8.48 -3.40 5.38
C ARG A 84 -8.74 -4.45 4.29
N GLN A 85 -8.42 -5.71 4.56
CA GLN A 85 -8.66 -6.81 3.62
C GLN A 85 -10.15 -7.04 3.37
N LEU A 86 -10.99 -7.02 4.42
CA LEU A 86 -12.44 -7.16 4.30
C LEU A 86 -13.05 -6.02 3.47
N ASN A 87 -12.62 -4.78 3.72
CA ASN A 87 -13.03 -3.63 2.94
C ASN A 87 -12.64 -3.74 1.46
N ALA A 88 -11.41 -4.16 1.17
CA ALA A 88 -10.92 -4.36 -0.19
C ALA A 88 -11.70 -5.45 -0.95
N GLN A 89 -12.21 -6.45 -0.24
CA GLN A 89 -13.02 -7.53 -0.81
C GLN A 89 -14.51 -7.20 -0.92
N GLY A 90 -14.95 -6.03 -0.41
CA GLY A 90 -16.36 -5.64 -0.36
C GLY A 90 -17.18 -6.58 0.52
N ALA A 91 -16.62 -7.13 1.60
CA ALA A 91 -17.28 -8.04 2.51
C ALA A 91 -18.42 -7.36 3.28
N ASP A 92 -19.45 -8.12 3.64
CA ASP A 92 -20.45 -7.67 4.60
C ASP A 92 -19.83 -7.65 6.00
N LEU A 93 -19.48 -6.45 6.45
CA LEU A 93 -18.78 -6.26 7.72
C LEU A 93 -19.62 -6.63 8.96
N VAL A 94 -20.94 -6.70 8.85
CA VAL A 94 -21.82 -7.04 9.97
C VAL A 94 -21.82 -8.55 10.24
N THR A 95 -22.00 -9.35 9.19
CA THR A 95 -22.26 -10.79 9.31
C THR A 95 -21.08 -11.68 8.96
N ASP A 96 -20.02 -11.12 8.35
CA ASP A 96 -18.85 -11.90 7.95
C ASP A 96 -18.13 -12.52 9.15
N PRO A 97 -17.87 -13.84 9.15
CA PRO A 97 -17.17 -14.51 10.26
C PRO A 97 -15.76 -13.96 10.54
N ALA A 98 -15.08 -13.40 9.53
CA ALA A 98 -13.79 -12.78 9.73
C ALA A 98 -13.92 -11.41 10.42
N ALA A 99 -14.99 -10.65 10.14
CA ALA A 99 -15.30 -9.42 10.85
C ALA A 99 -15.63 -9.68 12.34
N GLN A 100 -16.33 -10.79 12.64
CA GLN A 100 -16.58 -11.22 14.02
C GLN A 100 -15.28 -11.57 14.76
N LYS A 101 -14.35 -12.28 14.09
CA LYS A 101 -13.03 -12.61 14.66
C LYS A 101 -12.19 -11.34 14.91
N LEU A 102 -12.21 -10.41 13.95
CA LEU A 102 -11.56 -9.11 14.09
C LEU A 102 -12.08 -8.38 15.33
N ARG A 103 -13.41 -8.31 15.49
CA ARG A 103 -14.04 -7.67 16.65
C ARG A 103 -13.60 -8.33 17.96
N ALA A 104 -13.63 -9.66 18.05
CA ALA A 104 -13.19 -10.39 19.23
C ALA A 104 -11.71 -10.11 19.60
N ALA A 105 -10.82 -10.05 18.59
CA ALA A 105 -9.42 -9.69 18.80
C ALA A 105 -9.27 -8.25 19.36
N MET A 106 -10.06 -7.31 18.82
CA MET A 106 -10.04 -5.92 19.29
C MET A 106 -10.63 -5.78 20.70
N GLU A 107 -11.69 -6.53 21.01
CA GLU A 107 -12.27 -6.60 22.38
C GLU A 107 -11.25 -7.12 23.39
N GLN A 108 -10.50 -8.17 23.04
CA GLN A 108 -9.42 -8.69 23.88
C GLN A 108 -8.32 -7.65 24.11
N ALA A 109 -7.90 -6.94 23.07
CA ALA A 109 -6.89 -5.87 23.17
C ALA A 109 -7.40 -4.71 24.04
N ALA A 110 -8.66 -4.28 23.86
CA ALA A 110 -9.27 -3.20 24.65
C ALA A 110 -9.48 -3.59 26.12
N ALA A 111 -9.78 -4.87 26.39
CA ALA A 111 -9.92 -5.40 27.75
C ALA A 111 -8.60 -5.37 28.53
N SER A 112 -7.44 -5.46 27.87
CA SER A 112 -6.12 -5.31 28.50
C SER A 112 -5.82 -3.89 29.00
N GLY A 113 -6.66 -2.91 28.65
CA GLY A 113 -6.44 -1.49 28.97
C GLY A 113 -5.56 -0.74 27.97
N TYR A 114 -5.24 -1.33 26.82
CA TYR A 114 -4.52 -0.65 25.74
C TYR A 114 -5.43 0.39 25.09
N ILE A 115 -5.16 1.68 25.34
CA ILE A 115 -6.05 2.79 24.97
C ILE A 115 -6.28 2.92 23.45
N PRO A 116 -5.27 2.75 22.56
CA PRO A 116 -5.53 2.75 21.13
C PRO A 116 -6.58 1.70 20.72
N ALA A 117 -6.54 0.48 21.27
CA ALA A 117 -7.56 -0.54 21.01
C ALA A 117 -8.96 -0.14 21.51
N VAL A 118 -9.04 0.57 22.65
CA VAL A 118 -10.33 1.09 23.18
C VAL A 118 -10.93 2.12 22.22
N VAL A 119 -10.10 2.97 21.60
CA VAL A 119 -10.54 3.96 20.58
C VAL A 119 -11.01 3.25 19.31
N GLU A 120 -10.25 2.27 18.83
CA GLU A 120 -10.65 1.48 17.64
C GLU A 120 -11.93 0.67 17.90
N MET A 121 -12.13 0.13 19.13
CA MET A 121 -13.39 -0.53 19.50
C MET A 121 -14.59 0.41 19.38
N ALA A 122 -14.43 1.69 19.76
CA ALA A 122 -15.48 2.68 19.57
C ALA A 122 -15.88 2.84 18.10
N HIS A 123 -14.89 2.85 17.20
CA HIS A 123 -15.12 2.92 15.77
C HIS A 123 -15.84 1.65 15.26
N LEU A 124 -15.38 0.46 15.65
CA LEU A 124 -16.01 -0.81 15.24
C LEU A 124 -17.47 -0.91 15.72
N CYS A 125 -17.76 -0.42 16.93
CA CYS A 125 -19.14 -0.36 17.45
C CYS A 125 -20.00 0.60 16.61
N GLY A 126 -19.53 1.80 16.32
CA GLY A 126 -20.28 2.80 15.56
C GLY A 126 -20.52 2.41 14.10
N SER A 127 -19.57 1.73 13.48
CA SER A 127 -19.64 1.31 12.07
C SER A 127 -20.25 -0.08 11.84
N GLY A 128 -20.58 -0.82 12.91
CA GLY A 128 -21.22 -2.14 12.78
C GLY A 128 -20.27 -3.22 12.24
N VAL A 129 -19.03 -3.28 12.69
CA VAL A 129 -18.08 -4.32 12.29
C VAL A 129 -18.18 -5.52 13.23
N GLY A 130 -18.50 -6.70 12.68
CA GLY A 130 -18.64 -7.96 13.40
C GLY A 130 -19.90 -8.08 14.26
N ALA A 131 -20.76 -7.06 14.26
CA ALA A 131 -22.07 -7.01 14.90
C ALA A 131 -22.85 -5.80 14.37
N ASP A 132 -24.13 -5.70 14.68
CA ASP A 132 -24.92 -4.50 14.40
C ASP A 132 -24.30 -3.23 15.02
N ALA A 133 -24.48 -2.10 14.35
CA ALA A 133 -23.97 -0.82 14.83
C ALA A 133 -24.60 -0.43 16.18
N ASP A 134 -23.76 -0.08 17.14
CA ASP A 134 -24.15 0.41 18.47
C ASP A 134 -23.36 1.67 18.84
N GLU A 135 -23.90 2.82 18.46
CA GLU A 135 -23.28 4.12 18.76
C GLU A 135 -23.16 4.39 20.27
N LYS A 136 -24.10 3.86 21.07
CA LYS A 136 -24.06 4.07 22.53
C LYS A 136 -22.91 3.33 23.15
N GLU A 137 -22.66 2.10 22.72
CA GLU A 137 -21.51 1.32 23.17
C GLU A 137 -20.20 1.95 22.68
N GLY A 138 -20.15 2.38 21.41
CA GLY A 138 -19.02 3.14 20.88
C GLY A 138 -18.70 4.39 21.71
N MET A 139 -19.73 5.14 22.09
CA MET A 139 -19.56 6.33 22.93
C MET A 139 -19.03 6.00 24.34
N LYS A 140 -19.42 4.87 24.94
CA LYS A 140 -18.85 4.42 26.23
C LYS A 140 -17.36 4.12 26.13
N HIS A 141 -16.93 3.47 25.03
CA HIS A 141 -15.51 3.23 24.77
C HIS A 141 -14.73 4.54 24.65
N LEU A 142 -15.27 5.54 23.91
CA LEU A 142 -14.64 6.86 23.83
C LEU A 142 -14.54 7.56 25.18
N MET A 143 -15.61 7.52 25.98
CA MET A 143 -15.59 8.10 27.34
C MET A 143 -14.52 7.45 28.21
N LYS A 144 -14.36 6.12 28.16
CA LYS A 144 -13.31 5.39 28.87
C LYS A 144 -11.91 5.85 28.42
N ALA A 145 -11.68 5.97 27.12
CA ALA A 145 -10.41 6.43 26.56
C ALA A 145 -10.15 7.92 26.89
N CYS A 146 -11.18 8.77 26.88
CA CYS A 146 -11.09 10.17 27.33
C CYS A 146 -10.65 10.28 28.80
N ALA A 147 -11.25 9.47 29.69
CA ALA A 147 -10.89 9.41 31.09
C ALA A 147 -9.43 8.95 31.31
N ALA A 148 -8.92 8.10 30.42
CA ALA A 148 -7.52 7.68 30.39
C ALA A 148 -6.55 8.72 29.75
N GLY A 149 -7.06 9.89 29.33
CA GLY A 149 -6.24 10.99 28.84
C GLY A 149 -5.98 11.01 27.31
N SER A 150 -6.63 10.14 26.52
CA SER A 150 -6.43 10.09 25.07
C SER A 150 -6.93 11.35 24.37
N ALA A 151 -6.02 12.10 23.72
CA ALA A 151 -6.35 13.27 22.90
C ALA A 151 -7.21 12.88 21.68
N ARG A 152 -6.87 11.77 21.03
CA ARG A 152 -7.62 11.20 19.89
C ARG A 152 -9.06 10.87 20.28
N ALA A 153 -9.26 10.23 21.44
CA ALA A 153 -10.61 9.92 21.93
C ALA A 153 -11.44 11.16 22.22
N ARG A 154 -10.83 12.22 22.80
CA ARG A 154 -11.54 13.49 23.05
C ARG A 154 -11.97 14.17 21.75
N ALA A 155 -11.11 14.18 20.73
CA ALA A 155 -11.45 14.71 19.43
C ALA A 155 -12.58 13.91 18.77
N ALA A 156 -12.48 12.57 18.76
CA ALA A 156 -13.53 11.69 18.24
C ALA A 156 -14.87 11.85 18.99
N TYR A 157 -14.84 12.02 20.31
CA TYR A 157 -16.03 12.29 21.13
C TYR A 157 -16.71 13.61 20.72
N LEU A 158 -15.93 14.67 20.50
CA LEU A 158 -16.48 15.97 20.05
C LEU A 158 -17.13 15.86 18.67
N LEU A 159 -16.52 15.12 17.77
CA LEU A 159 -17.07 14.87 16.43
C LEU A 159 -18.39 14.09 16.50
N LEU A 160 -18.39 12.90 17.11
CA LEU A 160 -19.54 12.00 17.15
C LEU A 160 -20.70 12.55 18.01
N SER A 161 -20.42 13.40 19.01
CA SER A 161 -21.48 14.10 19.75
C SER A 161 -22.08 15.28 18.99
N GLY A 162 -21.63 15.57 17.77
CA GLY A 162 -22.03 16.70 16.94
C GLY A 162 -21.62 18.08 17.50
N ARG A 163 -20.78 18.12 18.52
CA ARG A 163 -20.31 19.38 19.13
C ARG A 163 -19.35 20.12 18.22
N LEU A 164 -18.48 19.39 17.54
CA LEU A 164 -17.50 19.98 16.63
C LEU A 164 -18.18 20.72 15.47
N GLU A 165 -19.25 20.14 14.90
CA GLU A 165 -20.02 20.72 13.80
C GLU A 165 -20.88 21.90 14.27
N LYS A 166 -21.56 21.77 15.40
CA LYS A 166 -22.52 22.77 15.92
C LYS A 166 -21.81 23.99 16.51
N GLU A 167 -20.76 23.78 17.27
CA GLU A 167 -20.06 24.81 18.01
C GLU A 167 -18.85 25.37 17.24
N GLY A 168 -18.35 24.63 16.21
CA GLY A 168 -17.15 24.99 15.47
C GLY A 168 -15.96 25.22 16.40
N ALA A 169 -15.01 26.03 15.96
CA ALA A 169 -13.80 26.33 16.76
C ALA A 169 -14.07 27.20 18.02
N THR A 170 -15.26 27.78 18.15
CA THR A 170 -15.60 28.74 19.22
C THR A 170 -16.30 28.08 20.41
N GLY A 171 -16.78 26.86 20.27
CA GLY A 171 -17.41 26.12 21.36
C GLY A 171 -16.47 25.87 22.52
N ALA A 172 -16.97 25.99 23.75
CA ALA A 172 -16.11 25.95 24.96
C ALA A 172 -15.32 24.62 25.08
N ALA A 173 -15.92 23.49 24.69
CA ALA A 173 -15.25 22.20 24.72
C ALA A 173 -14.17 22.08 23.63
N VAL A 174 -14.48 22.54 22.42
CA VAL A 174 -13.53 22.59 21.29
C VAL A 174 -12.38 23.53 21.59
N ALA A 175 -12.67 24.76 22.04
CA ALA A 175 -11.66 25.74 22.45
C ALA A 175 -10.74 25.23 23.58
N SER A 176 -11.26 24.40 24.51
CA SER A 176 -10.46 23.76 25.54
C SER A 176 -9.44 22.77 24.97
N GLU A 177 -9.81 21.99 23.95
CA GLU A 177 -8.89 21.04 23.30
C GLU A 177 -7.87 21.77 22.41
N LEU A 178 -8.28 22.82 21.70
CA LEU A 178 -7.35 23.67 20.92
C LEU A 178 -6.27 24.30 21.82
N LYS A 179 -6.63 24.77 23.04
CA LYS A 179 -5.65 25.26 24.01
C LYS A 179 -4.65 24.22 24.49
N LYS A 180 -4.96 22.93 24.31
CA LYS A 180 -4.06 21.80 24.64
C LYS A 180 -3.25 21.34 23.41
N ASN A 181 -3.32 22.07 22.29
CA ASN A 181 -2.68 21.72 21.04
C ASN A 181 -3.10 20.30 20.55
N ASN A 182 -4.41 20.00 20.68
CA ASN A 182 -4.94 18.72 20.23
C ASN A 182 -5.09 18.72 18.71
N PHE A 183 -4.07 18.30 18.00
CA PHE A 183 -4.03 18.32 16.53
C PHE A 183 -5.14 17.47 15.88
N TYR A 184 -5.68 16.45 16.55
CA TYR A 184 -6.83 15.70 16.03
C TYR A 184 -8.08 16.57 15.88
N VAL A 185 -8.28 17.55 16.78
CA VAL A 185 -9.37 18.51 16.66
C VAL A 185 -9.13 19.46 15.49
N GLU A 186 -7.90 19.90 15.31
CA GLU A 186 -7.50 20.79 14.22
C GLU A 186 -7.66 20.09 12.85
N GLU A 187 -7.29 18.82 12.73
CA GLU A 187 -7.54 18.01 11.53
C GLU A 187 -9.02 17.88 11.21
N PHE A 188 -9.88 17.64 12.21
CA PHE A 188 -11.32 17.59 11.98
C PHE A 188 -11.89 18.95 11.58
N LEU A 189 -11.43 20.05 12.17
CA LEU A 189 -11.84 21.40 11.79
C LEU A 189 -11.39 21.72 10.36
N SER A 190 -10.21 21.29 9.96
CA SER A 190 -9.75 21.41 8.56
C SER A 190 -10.68 20.66 7.62
N ALA A 191 -10.99 19.40 7.91
CA ALA A 191 -11.89 18.59 7.08
C ALA A 191 -13.30 19.21 6.96
N LEU A 192 -13.83 19.76 8.05
CA LEU A 192 -15.14 20.43 8.04
C LEU A 192 -15.15 21.74 7.22
N THR A 193 -14.05 22.44 7.16
CA THR A 193 -13.94 23.73 6.42
C THR A 193 -13.47 23.55 4.98
N ALA A 194 -12.96 22.38 4.59
CA ALA A 194 -12.33 22.14 3.30
C ALA A 194 -13.21 22.48 2.08
N GLN A 195 -14.52 22.26 2.19
CA GLN A 195 -15.46 22.54 1.08
C GLN A 195 -16.02 23.96 1.10
N THR A 196 -15.94 24.66 2.22
CA THR A 196 -16.58 25.98 2.40
C THR A 196 -15.57 27.13 2.47
N ASP A 197 -14.38 26.87 2.98
CA ASP A 197 -13.31 27.87 3.17
C ASP A 197 -11.95 27.17 3.12
N GLU A 198 -11.39 27.08 1.93
CA GLU A 198 -10.09 26.42 1.68
C GLU A 198 -8.95 27.10 2.46
N ALA A 199 -8.94 28.42 2.56
CA ALA A 199 -7.91 29.15 3.28
C ALA A 199 -7.91 28.78 4.76
N LYS A 200 -9.08 28.71 5.36
CA LYS A 200 -9.25 28.32 6.77
C LYS A 200 -8.94 26.85 7.01
N SER A 201 -9.29 25.99 6.07
CA SER A 201 -8.87 24.59 6.10
C SER A 201 -7.35 24.45 6.14
N GLN A 202 -6.65 25.21 5.29
CA GLN A 202 -5.19 25.22 5.24
C GLN A 202 -4.55 25.79 6.52
N GLU A 203 -5.16 26.81 7.13
CA GLU A 203 -4.75 27.30 8.44
C GLU A 203 -4.81 26.21 9.51
N TRP A 204 -5.93 25.46 9.58
CA TRP A 204 -6.08 24.36 10.52
C TRP A 204 -5.07 23.25 10.28
N LEU A 205 -4.81 22.85 9.02
CA LEU A 205 -3.78 21.87 8.70
C LEU A 205 -2.39 22.35 9.13
N THR A 206 -2.08 23.64 8.91
CA THR A 206 -0.79 24.21 9.32
C THR A 206 -0.63 24.19 10.84
N MET A 207 -1.69 24.50 11.58
CA MET A 207 -1.69 24.38 13.04
C MET A 207 -1.51 22.93 13.49
N ALA A 208 -2.26 22.00 12.93
CA ALA A 208 -2.15 20.56 13.24
C ALA A 208 -0.74 20.03 12.98
N ALA A 209 -0.13 20.38 11.86
CA ALA A 209 1.26 20.02 11.53
C ALA A 209 2.25 20.61 12.55
N SER A 210 2.09 21.88 12.94
CA SER A 210 2.94 22.55 13.95
C SER A 210 2.82 21.90 15.34
N HIS A 211 1.64 21.37 15.68
CA HIS A 211 1.37 20.65 16.92
C HIS A 211 1.71 19.16 16.83
N GLY A 212 2.29 18.73 15.72
CA GLY A 212 2.89 17.39 15.59
C GLY A 212 2.05 16.36 14.84
N SER A 213 0.96 16.76 14.15
CA SER A 213 0.22 15.85 13.30
C SER A 213 1.06 15.38 12.11
N PRO A 214 1.34 14.06 11.98
CA PRO A 214 2.04 13.56 10.81
C PRO A 214 1.12 13.53 9.56
N GLY A 215 -0.18 13.38 9.73
CA GLY A 215 -1.16 13.40 8.63
C GLY A 215 -1.26 14.78 7.99
N ALA A 216 -1.42 15.83 8.82
CA ALA A 216 -1.45 17.21 8.34
C ALA A 216 -0.13 17.61 7.65
N ALA A 217 1.01 17.22 8.20
CA ALA A 217 2.30 17.46 7.59
C ALA A 217 2.44 16.74 6.22
N CYS A 218 1.98 15.48 6.09
CA CYS A 218 1.95 14.77 4.82
C CYS A 218 1.09 15.50 3.78
N THR A 219 -0.13 15.86 4.15
CA THR A 219 -1.08 16.56 3.26
C THR A 219 -0.50 17.90 2.76
N LEU A 220 0.05 18.72 3.66
CA LEU A 220 0.69 19.97 3.29
C LEU A 220 1.94 19.75 2.43
N GLY A 221 2.74 18.74 2.75
CA GLY A 221 3.93 18.40 1.97
C GLY A 221 3.57 18.10 0.52
N LEU A 222 2.60 17.23 0.29
CA LEU A 222 2.13 16.87 -1.06
C LEU A 222 1.49 18.06 -1.78
N TYR A 223 0.67 18.84 -1.09
CA TYR A 223 0.05 20.05 -1.63
C TYR A 223 1.11 21.05 -2.12
N TYR A 224 2.11 21.40 -1.30
CA TYR A 224 3.15 22.35 -1.69
C TYR A 224 4.08 21.83 -2.78
N LEU A 225 4.34 20.52 -2.85
CA LEU A 225 5.07 19.93 -3.97
C LEU A 225 4.30 20.09 -5.29
N GLN A 226 2.98 19.89 -5.29
CA GLN A 226 2.12 20.10 -6.46
C GLN A 226 2.05 21.58 -6.88
N GLU A 227 2.03 22.50 -5.93
CA GLU A 227 2.09 23.95 -6.18
C GLU A 227 3.47 24.45 -6.64
N GLY A 228 4.46 23.56 -6.76
CA GLY A 228 5.84 23.95 -7.13
C GLY A 228 6.62 24.63 -6.02
N LYS A 229 6.12 24.69 -4.79
CA LYS A 229 6.82 25.21 -3.61
C LYS A 229 7.70 24.12 -3.01
N LEU A 230 8.73 23.71 -3.75
CA LEU A 230 9.45 22.45 -3.55
C LEU A 230 10.14 22.34 -2.18
N SER A 231 10.82 23.41 -1.72
CA SER A 231 11.49 23.41 -0.41
C SER A 231 10.50 23.24 0.74
N LEU A 232 9.41 24.01 0.72
CA LEU A 232 8.38 23.95 1.76
C LEU A 232 7.67 22.59 1.77
N GLY A 233 7.35 22.06 0.58
CA GLY A 233 6.74 20.74 0.44
C GLY A 233 7.66 19.63 0.97
N TYR A 234 8.96 19.72 0.69
CA TYR A 234 9.95 18.79 1.23
C TYR A 234 10.03 18.83 2.77
N ASP A 235 10.06 20.04 3.35
CA ASP A 235 10.16 20.19 4.81
C ASP A 235 8.97 19.57 5.53
N PHE A 236 7.75 19.78 5.04
CA PHE A 236 6.56 19.16 5.60
C PHE A 236 6.55 17.64 5.37
N LEU A 237 6.91 17.16 4.18
CA LEU A 237 6.98 15.74 3.90
C LEU A 237 8.01 15.03 4.79
N LYS A 238 9.19 15.66 4.97
CA LYS A 238 10.22 15.18 5.88
C LYS A 238 9.73 15.11 7.33
N GLN A 239 9.01 16.12 7.80
CA GLN A 239 8.40 16.13 9.13
C GLN A 239 7.44 14.94 9.32
N ALA A 240 6.65 14.60 8.30
CA ALA A 240 5.75 13.45 8.33
C ALA A 240 6.53 12.12 8.34
N VAL A 241 7.61 12.02 7.55
CA VAL A 241 8.51 10.85 7.52
C VAL A 241 9.17 10.60 8.88
N GLU A 242 9.64 11.66 9.55
CA GLU A 242 10.26 11.58 10.88
C GLU A 242 9.28 11.09 11.96
N ARG A 243 7.97 11.19 11.71
CA ARG A 243 6.89 10.70 12.60
C ARG A 243 6.22 9.42 12.08
N ASP A 244 6.90 8.70 11.21
CA ASP A 244 6.45 7.41 10.68
C ASP A 244 5.10 7.45 9.94
N HIS A 245 4.75 8.57 9.29
CA HIS A 245 3.52 8.61 8.49
C HIS A 245 3.65 7.71 7.26
N PRO A 246 2.81 6.67 7.12
CA PRO A 246 3.07 5.61 6.13
C PRO A 246 3.00 6.09 4.69
N GLU A 247 2.07 7.00 4.36
CA GLU A 247 2.00 7.60 3.02
C GLU A 247 3.21 8.50 2.73
N ALA A 248 3.64 9.31 3.71
CA ALA A 248 4.81 10.17 3.54
C ALA A 248 6.10 9.35 3.32
N LEU A 249 6.23 8.21 4.01
CA LEU A 249 7.33 7.26 3.78
C LEU A 249 7.34 6.75 2.34
N ALA A 250 6.18 6.34 1.80
CA ALA A 250 6.06 5.86 0.43
C ALA A 250 6.32 6.96 -0.61
N GLN A 251 5.81 8.17 -0.39
CA GLN A 251 6.05 9.30 -1.29
C GLN A 251 7.52 9.73 -1.29
N MET A 252 8.14 9.83 -0.12
CA MET A 252 9.58 10.11 -0.03
C MET A 252 10.41 9.04 -0.72
N ALA A 253 10.07 7.77 -0.53
CA ALA A 253 10.73 6.67 -1.22
C ALA A 253 10.66 6.81 -2.74
N THR A 254 9.49 7.12 -3.28
CA THR A 254 9.31 7.35 -4.72
C THR A 254 10.21 8.47 -5.24
N LEU A 255 10.36 9.58 -4.47
CA LEU A 255 11.25 10.68 -4.83
C LEU A 255 12.74 10.32 -4.72
N MET A 256 13.10 9.32 -3.92
CA MET A 256 14.48 8.83 -3.76
C MET A 256 14.90 7.82 -4.83
N LEU A 257 13.97 7.28 -5.62
CA LEU A 257 14.33 6.33 -6.68
C LEU A 257 15.20 7.00 -7.75
N PRO A 258 16.23 6.29 -8.28
CA PRO A 258 17.15 6.84 -9.28
C PRO A 258 16.44 7.28 -10.57
N ASP A 259 15.44 6.51 -11.00
CA ASP A 259 14.68 6.74 -12.23
C ASP A 259 13.48 7.69 -12.04
N ALA A 260 13.27 8.20 -10.83
CA ALA A 260 12.17 9.11 -10.56
C ALA A 260 12.36 10.45 -11.29
N ALA A 261 11.30 10.89 -11.97
CA ALA A 261 11.24 12.21 -12.61
C ALA A 261 11.08 13.31 -11.55
N VAL A 262 12.17 13.67 -10.92
CA VAL A 262 12.22 14.68 -9.84
C VAL A 262 12.80 15.97 -10.38
N PRO A 263 12.18 17.16 -10.12
CA PRO A 263 12.74 18.45 -10.48
C PRO A 263 14.17 18.63 -9.96
N ALA A 264 15.03 19.29 -10.74
CA ALA A 264 16.45 19.49 -10.40
C ALA A 264 16.62 20.17 -9.04
N GLU A 265 15.79 21.16 -8.75
CA GLU A 265 15.78 21.90 -7.50
C GLU A 265 15.48 20.98 -6.30
N LEU A 266 14.57 20.02 -6.46
CA LEU A 266 14.23 19.07 -5.40
C LEU A 266 15.34 18.03 -5.19
N ARG A 267 16.14 17.72 -6.24
CA ARG A 267 17.34 16.88 -6.14
C ARG A 267 18.46 17.47 -5.27
N GLU A 268 18.43 18.76 -4.99
CA GLU A 268 19.35 19.37 -4.02
C GLU A 268 19.05 18.88 -2.58
N PHE A 269 17.79 18.59 -2.28
CA PHE A 269 17.32 18.12 -0.97
C PHE A 269 17.22 16.58 -0.90
N ILE A 270 16.76 15.94 -1.98
CA ILE A 270 16.50 14.50 -2.04
C ILE A 270 17.49 13.84 -3.00
N LYS A 271 18.50 13.20 -2.43
CA LYS A 271 19.46 12.40 -3.20
C LYS A 271 18.84 11.08 -3.64
N ALA A 272 19.20 10.62 -4.84
CA ALA A 272 18.83 9.28 -5.28
C ALA A 272 19.51 8.22 -4.40
N ASP A 273 18.70 7.34 -3.80
CA ASP A 273 19.14 6.26 -2.92
C ASP A 273 18.12 5.11 -2.99
N ALA A 274 18.35 4.13 -3.85
CA ALA A 274 17.47 2.99 -4.03
C ALA A 274 17.34 2.13 -2.75
N GLU A 275 18.43 1.97 -1.98
CA GLU A 275 18.36 1.19 -0.74
C GLU A 275 17.56 1.92 0.35
N GLY A 276 17.77 3.23 0.47
CA GLY A 276 16.98 4.07 1.35
C GLY A 276 15.50 4.07 0.96
N ALA A 277 15.19 4.14 -0.35
CA ALA A 277 13.82 4.05 -0.85
C ALA A 277 13.16 2.71 -0.49
N ILE A 278 13.86 1.59 -0.70
CA ILE A 278 13.36 0.25 -0.30
C ILE A 278 13.05 0.22 1.21
N ARG A 279 13.94 0.73 2.07
CA ARG A 279 13.67 0.77 3.52
C ARG A 279 12.45 1.60 3.89
N LEU A 280 12.24 2.75 3.23
CA LEU A 280 11.05 3.56 3.46
C LEU A 280 9.78 2.85 2.98
N LEU A 281 9.81 2.20 1.82
CA LEU A 281 8.70 1.38 1.31
C LEU A 281 8.37 0.23 2.26
N GLN A 282 9.37 -0.49 2.76
CA GLN A 282 9.19 -1.54 3.77
C GLN A 282 8.49 -0.99 5.01
N ARG A 283 8.97 0.13 5.57
CA ARG A 283 8.33 0.78 6.72
C ARG A 283 6.88 1.16 6.41
N ALA A 284 6.61 1.77 5.26
CA ALA A 284 5.25 2.14 4.84
C ALA A 284 4.31 0.92 4.79
N VAL A 285 4.76 -0.18 4.16
CA VAL A 285 4.01 -1.46 4.09
C VAL A 285 3.71 -2.00 5.49
N LEU A 286 4.71 -2.05 6.36
CA LEU A 286 4.59 -2.63 7.70
C LEU A 286 3.73 -1.78 8.63
N LEU A 287 3.66 -0.46 8.39
CA LEU A 287 2.71 0.45 9.04
C LEU A 287 1.31 0.41 8.43
N GLY A 288 1.10 -0.42 7.41
CA GLY A 288 -0.22 -0.70 6.84
C GLY A 288 -0.59 0.11 5.60
N TYR A 289 0.35 0.80 4.97
CA TYR A 289 0.11 1.51 3.72
C TYR A 289 0.23 0.55 2.53
N THR A 290 -0.87 -0.12 2.20
CA THR A 290 -0.91 -1.13 1.13
C THR A 290 -0.52 -0.63 -0.26
N PRO A 291 -0.71 0.67 -0.64
CA PRO A 291 -0.22 1.15 -1.93
C PRO A 291 1.31 1.08 -2.11
N ALA A 292 2.08 0.94 -1.03
CA ALA A 292 3.53 0.75 -1.11
C ALA A 292 3.96 -0.68 -1.47
N LEU A 293 3.05 -1.67 -1.44
CA LEU A 293 3.35 -3.08 -1.74
C LEU A 293 3.88 -3.28 -3.17
N LEU A 294 3.18 -2.71 -4.15
CA LEU A 294 3.56 -2.85 -5.55
C LEU A 294 4.89 -2.15 -5.88
N PRO A 295 5.13 -0.88 -5.49
CA PRO A 295 6.44 -0.25 -5.64
C PRO A 295 7.56 -1.03 -4.97
N LEU A 296 7.35 -1.51 -3.73
CA LEU A 296 8.35 -2.34 -3.05
C LEU A 296 8.67 -3.61 -3.84
N ALA A 297 7.64 -4.34 -4.27
CA ALA A 297 7.83 -5.55 -5.06
C ALA A 297 8.59 -5.28 -6.37
N GLY A 298 8.30 -4.15 -7.03
CA GLY A 298 9.01 -3.71 -8.24
C GLY A 298 10.50 -3.48 -7.99
N GLU A 299 10.84 -2.73 -6.94
CA GLU A 299 12.23 -2.45 -6.59
C GLU A 299 13.02 -3.72 -6.22
N LEU A 300 12.40 -4.65 -5.49
CA LEU A 300 13.02 -5.94 -5.18
C LEU A 300 13.16 -6.82 -6.42
N HIS A 301 12.20 -6.76 -7.35
CA HIS A 301 12.22 -7.51 -8.60
C HIS A 301 13.41 -7.14 -9.49
N HIS A 302 13.82 -5.88 -9.48
CA HIS A 302 14.99 -5.40 -10.25
C HIS A 302 16.34 -5.82 -9.67
N GLN A 303 16.36 -6.46 -8.48
CA GLN A 303 17.58 -6.90 -7.80
C GLN A 303 17.51 -8.40 -7.44
N PRO A 304 17.38 -9.30 -8.45
CA PRO A 304 17.16 -10.73 -8.22
C PRO A 304 18.34 -11.45 -7.55
N GLU A 305 19.52 -10.88 -7.62
CA GLU A 305 20.73 -11.38 -6.92
C GLU A 305 20.70 -11.11 -5.41
N LYS A 306 19.89 -10.12 -4.98
CA LYS A 306 19.79 -9.69 -3.57
C LYS A 306 18.51 -10.19 -2.91
N TYR A 307 17.44 -10.29 -3.68
CA TYR A 307 16.11 -10.62 -3.15
C TYR A 307 15.51 -11.85 -3.85
N ALA A 308 15.12 -12.83 -3.04
CA ALA A 308 14.55 -14.07 -3.54
C ALA A 308 13.22 -13.82 -4.31
N PRO A 309 13.02 -14.49 -5.47
CA PRO A 309 11.79 -14.33 -6.26
C PRO A 309 10.50 -14.65 -5.49
N GLU A 310 10.57 -15.58 -4.53
CA GLU A 310 9.45 -15.96 -3.66
C GLU A 310 8.96 -14.79 -2.81
N ARG A 311 9.89 -13.96 -2.34
CA ARG A 311 9.57 -12.76 -1.57
C ARG A 311 8.83 -11.73 -2.43
N VAL A 312 9.29 -11.51 -3.66
CA VAL A 312 8.66 -10.61 -4.62
C VAL A 312 7.25 -11.10 -4.98
N PHE A 313 7.10 -12.41 -5.22
CA PHE A 313 5.81 -13.03 -5.49
C PHE A 313 4.80 -12.81 -4.35
N GLU A 314 5.23 -12.97 -3.09
CA GLU A 314 4.37 -12.74 -1.93
C GLU A 314 3.91 -11.29 -1.82
N LEU A 315 4.78 -10.32 -2.11
CA LEU A 315 4.41 -8.90 -2.13
C LEU A 315 3.39 -8.60 -3.24
N TYR A 316 3.54 -9.17 -4.44
CA TYR A 316 2.53 -9.05 -5.51
C TYR A 316 1.20 -9.66 -5.09
N ARG A 317 1.23 -10.84 -4.45
CA ARG A 317 0.04 -11.47 -3.91
C ARG A 317 -0.65 -10.59 -2.87
N MET A 318 0.12 -10.03 -1.91
CA MET A 318 -0.42 -9.12 -0.90
C MET A 318 -1.02 -7.85 -1.52
N SER A 319 -0.41 -7.31 -2.57
CA SER A 319 -0.95 -6.16 -3.31
C SER A 319 -2.27 -6.51 -4.00
N ALA A 320 -2.35 -7.68 -4.63
CA ALA A 320 -3.59 -8.18 -5.22
C ALA A 320 -4.70 -8.41 -4.18
N ASP A 321 -4.36 -9.02 -3.03
CA ASP A 321 -5.27 -9.25 -1.92
C ASP A 321 -5.77 -7.93 -1.28
N ALA A 322 -4.95 -6.87 -1.34
CA ALA A 322 -5.33 -5.51 -0.94
C ALA A 322 -6.19 -4.78 -1.98
N GLY A 323 -6.50 -5.42 -3.11
CA GLY A 323 -7.37 -4.87 -4.15
C GLY A 323 -6.66 -3.98 -5.18
N ASP A 324 -5.32 -3.94 -5.23
CA ASP A 324 -4.61 -3.23 -6.31
C ASP A 324 -4.69 -4.03 -7.62
N PRO A 325 -5.34 -3.50 -8.68
CA PRO A 325 -5.46 -4.23 -9.94
C PRO A 325 -4.11 -4.51 -10.62
N ARG A 326 -3.13 -3.61 -10.44
CA ARG A 326 -1.77 -3.79 -10.99
C ARG A 326 -1.02 -4.89 -10.24
N GLY A 327 -1.16 -4.95 -8.91
CA GLY A 327 -0.70 -6.06 -8.10
C GLY A 327 -1.33 -7.39 -8.54
N GLY A 328 -2.63 -7.36 -8.86
CA GLY A 328 -3.35 -8.50 -9.44
C GLY A 328 -2.76 -8.98 -10.78
N VAL A 329 -2.37 -8.05 -11.65
CA VAL A 329 -1.71 -8.39 -12.94
C VAL A 329 -0.34 -9.03 -12.68
N ALA A 330 0.48 -8.44 -11.81
CA ALA A 330 1.79 -8.96 -11.47
C ALA A 330 1.70 -10.37 -10.86
N TYR A 331 0.77 -10.57 -9.91
CA TYR A 331 0.50 -11.85 -9.29
C TYR A 331 0.05 -12.91 -10.30
N GLY A 332 -0.95 -12.59 -11.15
CA GLY A 332 -1.46 -13.50 -12.18
C GLY A 332 -0.38 -13.89 -13.19
N TYR A 333 0.45 -12.93 -13.60
CA TYR A 333 1.57 -13.21 -14.50
C TYR A 333 2.63 -14.09 -13.84
N CYS A 334 3.06 -13.79 -12.60
CA CYS A 334 4.02 -14.63 -11.87
C CYS A 334 3.54 -16.06 -11.68
N LEU A 335 2.24 -16.26 -11.38
CA LEU A 335 1.62 -17.60 -11.35
C LEU A 335 1.74 -18.31 -12.69
N ALA A 336 1.45 -17.62 -13.79
CA ALA A 336 1.47 -18.24 -15.13
C ALA A 336 2.86 -18.69 -15.53
N VAL A 337 3.90 -17.88 -15.22
CA VAL A 337 5.29 -18.17 -15.63
C VAL A 337 6.08 -18.95 -14.57
N GLY A 338 5.56 -19.11 -13.34
CA GLY A 338 6.26 -19.78 -12.24
C GLY A 338 7.38 -18.95 -11.62
N ARG A 339 7.24 -17.61 -11.60
CA ARG A 339 8.26 -16.73 -11.02
C ARG A 339 8.03 -16.58 -9.51
N GLY A 340 8.92 -17.15 -8.71
CA GLY A 340 8.82 -17.14 -7.24
C GLY A 340 7.74 -18.07 -6.67
N CYS A 341 7.16 -18.94 -7.48
CA CYS A 341 6.16 -19.90 -7.06
C CYS A 341 6.15 -21.14 -7.97
N GLN A 342 5.44 -22.17 -7.57
CA GLN A 342 5.09 -23.26 -8.47
C GLN A 342 4.18 -22.71 -9.59
N PRO A 343 4.49 -22.99 -10.89
CA PRO A 343 3.70 -22.46 -11.99
C PRO A 343 2.27 -23.03 -11.98
N ASP A 344 1.30 -22.12 -12.08
CA ASP A 344 -0.12 -22.43 -12.27
C ASP A 344 -0.68 -21.52 -13.37
N ALA A 345 -0.37 -21.91 -14.61
CA ALA A 345 -0.74 -21.14 -15.78
C ALA A 345 -2.26 -20.98 -15.94
N ALA A 346 -3.02 -22.03 -15.62
CA ALA A 346 -4.49 -21.98 -15.73
C ALA A 346 -5.08 -20.93 -14.78
N ARG A 347 -4.60 -20.89 -13.55
CA ARG A 347 -5.03 -19.89 -12.54
C ARG A 347 -4.53 -18.49 -12.88
N GLY A 348 -3.26 -18.36 -13.29
CA GLY A 348 -2.68 -17.07 -13.67
C GLY A 348 -3.41 -16.43 -14.83
N VAL A 349 -3.63 -17.16 -15.93
CA VAL A 349 -4.38 -16.69 -17.10
C VAL A 349 -5.82 -16.34 -16.75
N LYS A 350 -6.49 -17.13 -15.89
CA LYS A 350 -7.85 -16.83 -15.42
C LYS A 350 -7.92 -15.51 -14.66
N ILE A 351 -6.95 -15.24 -13.78
CA ILE A 351 -6.86 -13.95 -13.06
C ILE A 351 -6.69 -12.82 -14.04
N LEU A 352 -5.78 -12.94 -15.02
CA LEU A 352 -5.54 -11.91 -16.02
C LEU A 352 -6.79 -11.63 -16.86
N HIS A 353 -7.55 -12.66 -17.28
CA HIS A 353 -8.83 -12.43 -17.98
C HIS A 353 -9.85 -11.70 -17.11
N GLN A 354 -9.99 -12.06 -15.85
CA GLN A 354 -10.88 -11.34 -14.92
C GLN A 354 -10.52 -9.86 -14.79
N LEU A 355 -9.21 -9.54 -14.80
CA LEU A 355 -8.73 -8.16 -14.77
C LEU A 355 -8.97 -7.44 -16.10
N VAL A 356 -8.88 -8.13 -17.24
CA VAL A 356 -9.28 -7.57 -18.55
C VAL A 356 -10.77 -7.23 -18.54
N ASP A 357 -11.61 -8.13 -18.06
CA ASP A 357 -13.07 -7.91 -17.95
C ASP A 357 -13.40 -6.74 -16.99
N ALA A 358 -12.56 -6.52 -15.99
CA ALA A 358 -12.63 -5.37 -15.08
C ALA A 358 -12.04 -4.08 -15.67
N GLY A 359 -11.58 -4.08 -16.93
CA GLY A 359 -11.08 -2.90 -17.63
C GLY A 359 -9.64 -2.52 -17.28
N VAL A 360 -8.81 -3.43 -16.81
CA VAL A 360 -7.39 -3.19 -16.47
C VAL A 360 -6.51 -3.39 -17.70
N PRO A 361 -5.97 -2.33 -18.33
CA PRO A 361 -5.26 -2.44 -19.62
C PRO A 361 -3.97 -3.26 -19.53
N TYR A 362 -3.25 -3.17 -18.40
CA TYR A 362 -1.98 -3.89 -18.19
C TYR A 362 -2.15 -5.41 -18.17
N ALA A 363 -3.34 -5.92 -17.83
CA ALA A 363 -3.63 -7.35 -17.92
C ALA A 363 -3.56 -7.88 -19.37
N ASN A 364 -3.96 -7.05 -20.35
CA ASN A 364 -3.81 -7.38 -21.75
C ASN A 364 -2.34 -7.46 -22.18
N MET A 365 -1.45 -6.63 -21.64
CA MET A 365 -0.01 -6.71 -21.92
C MET A 365 0.58 -8.01 -21.37
N ALA A 366 0.23 -8.40 -20.15
CA ALA A 366 0.64 -9.66 -19.55
C ALA A 366 0.16 -10.86 -20.38
N LEU A 367 -1.12 -10.88 -20.80
CA LEU A 367 -1.66 -11.92 -21.69
C LEU A 367 -0.96 -11.96 -23.05
N ALA A 368 -0.61 -10.80 -23.61
CA ALA A 368 0.10 -10.73 -24.87
C ALA A 368 1.49 -11.40 -24.80
N ASP A 369 2.21 -11.21 -23.69
CA ASP A 369 3.48 -11.91 -23.45
C ASP A 369 3.26 -13.43 -23.38
N LEU A 370 2.26 -13.88 -22.62
CA LEU A 370 1.96 -15.31 -22.48
C LEU A 370 1.61 -15.94 -23.84
N TYR A 371 0.77 -15.29 -24.68
CA TYR A 371 0.43 -15.76 -26.01
C TYR A 371 1.61 -15.66 -26.99
N PHE A 372 2.43 -14.63 -26.89
CA PHE A 372 3.60 -14.49 -27.76
C PHE A 372 4.62 -15.61 -27.53
N ASN A 373 4.93 -15.89 -26.26
CA ASN A 373 5.96 -16.85 -25.87
C ASN A 373 5.44 -18.28 -25.70
N GLY A 374 4.13 -18.50 -25.69
CA GLY A 374 3.55 -19.82 -25.44
C GLY A 374 3.77 -20.29 -24.01
N THR A 375 3.80 -19.37 -23.03
CA THR A 375 4.06 -19.72 -21.63
C THR A 375 2.75 -20.04 -20.93
N GLY A 376 2.53 -21.33 -20.62
CA GLY A 376 1.30 -21.81 -19.99
C GLY A 376 0.04 -21.78 -20.86
N VAL A 377 0.16 -21.27 -22.07
CA VAL A 377 -0.84 -21.25 -23.14
C VAL A 377 -0.17 -21.57 -24.47
N GLU A 378 -0.96 -22.01 -25.46
CA GLU A 378 -0.42 -22.18 -26.82
C GLU A 378 0.01 -20.84 -27.40
N ALA A 379 1.18 -20.82 -28.07
CA ALA A 379 1.70 -19.63 -28.72
C ALA A 379 0.77 -19.19 -29.86
N ASP A 380 0.24 -17.97 -29.75
CA ASP A 380 -0.70 -17.39 -30.72
C ASP A 380 -0.42 -15.90 -30.93
N MET A 381 0.23 -15.61 -32.04
CA MET A 381 0.56 -14.23 -32.43
C MET A 381 -0.69 -13.36 -32.64
N SER A 382 -1.80 -13.95 -33.11
CA SER A 382 -3.02 -13.20 -33.36
C SER A 382 -3.66 -12.74 -32.06
N ARG A 383 -3.70 -13.62 -31.05
CA ARG A 383 -4.15 -13.26 -29.70
C ARG A 383 -3.24 -12.25 -29.04
N ALA A 384 -1.92 -12.39 -29.20
CA ALA A 384 -0.96 -11.41 -28.67
C ALA A 384 -1.21 -10.00 -29.26
N PHE A 385 -1.37 -9.90 -30.59
CA PHE A 385 -1.71 -8.62 -31.24
C PHE A 385 -3.07 -8.08 -30.80
N SER A 386 -4.09 -8.93 -30.66
CA SER A 386 -5.41 -8.52 -30.20
C SER A 386 -5.35 -7.93 -28.79
N ALA A 387 -4.65 -8.59 -27.88
CA ALA A 387 -4.48 -8.11 -26.51
C ALA A 387 -3.74 -6.76 -26.47
N LEU A 388 -2.63 -6.61 -27.19
CA LEU A 388 -1.90 -5.33 -27.28
C LEU A 388 -2.76 -4.22 -27.92
N THR A 389 -3.59 -4.56 -28.93
CA THR A 389 -4.50 -3.58 -29.55
C THR A 389 -5.54 -3.10 -28.54
N SER A 390 -6.09 -4.00 -27.73
CA SER A 390 -7.05 -3.66 -26.68
C SER A 390 -6.40 -2.73 -25.64
N ALA A 391 -5.19 -3.03 -25.17
CA ALA A 391 -4.46 -2.18 -24.24
C ALA A 391 -4.11 -0.80 -24.84
N ALA A 392 -3.69 -0.75 -26.10
CA ALA A 392 -3.43 0.51 -26.80
C ALA A 392 -4.68 1.38 -26.94
N SER A 393 -5.83 0.76 -27.21
CA SER A 393 -7.13 1.45 -27.29
C SER A 393 -7.60 1.98 -25.95
N ALA A 394 -7.17 1.35 -24.85
CA ALA A 394 -7.41 1.77 -23.49
C ALA A 394 -6.41 2.82 -22.97
N GLY A 395 -5.55 3.38 -23.83
CA GLY A 395 -4.67 4.49 -23.50
C GLY A 395 -3.25 4.10 -23.09
N VAL A 396 -2.78 2.90 -23.42
CA VAL A 396 -1.39 2.45 -23.19
C VAL A 396 -0.59 2.51 -24.50
N PRO A 397 0.04 3.64 -24.86
CA PRO A 397 0.70 3.82 -26.17
C PRO A 397 1.91 2.89 -26.36
N GLN A 398 2.60 2.48 -25.29
CA GLN A 398 3.73 1.55 -25.32
C GLN A 398 3.39 0.21 -25.99
N CYS A 399 2.11 -0.14 -26.09
CA CYS A 399 1.66 -1.35 -26.76
C CYS A 399 2.00 -1.34 -28.26
N TYR A 400 2.10 -0.17 -28.91
CA TYR A 400 2.52 -0.10 -30.32
C TYR A 400 3.98 -0.46 -30.51
N THR A 401 4.87 -0.03 -29.60
CA THR A 401 6.26 -0.46 -29.58
C THR A 401 6.36 -1.97 -29.36
N LEU A 402 5.59 -2.53 -28.44
CA LEU A 402 5.55 -3.97 -28.21
C LEU A 402 5.03 -4.74 -29.44
N MET A 403 4.00 -4.24 -30.12
CA MET A 403 3.54 -4.80 -31.41
C MET A 403 4.64 -4.76 -32.48
N ALA A 404 5.45 -3.71 -32.52
CA ALA A 404 6.59 -3.63 -33.42
C ALA A 404 7.63 -4.69 -33.08
N VAL A 405 7.97 -4.87 -31.81
CA VAL A 405 8.93 -5.88 -31.32
C VAL A 405 8.47 -7.28 -31.68
N ILE A 406 7.25 -7.69 -31.32
CA ILE A 406 6.75 -9.03 -31.60
C ILE A 406 6.56 -9.28 -33.11
N ALA A 407 6.23 -8.25 -33.88
CA ALA A 407 6.19 -8.38 -35.36
C ALA A 407 7.59 -8.59 -35.95
N HIS A 408 8.61 -7.92 -35.41
CA HIS A 408 10.00 -8.05 -35.85
C HIS A 408 10.59 -9.42 -35.50
N LEU A 409 10.36 -9.89 -34.26
CA LEU A 409 10.92 -11.15 -33.77
C LEU A 409 10.23 -12.38 -34.40
N GLY A 410 8.90 -12.32 -34.56
CA GLY A 410 8.11 -13.50 -34.87
C GLY A 410 8.06 -14.49 -33.72
N ASN A 411 7.37 -15.61 -33.89
CA ASN A 411 7.33 -16.73 -32.92
C ASN A 411 7.00 -18.06 -33.64
N SER A 412 6.75 -19.14 -32.89
CA SER A 412 6.40 -20.45 -33.43
C SER A 412 5.12 -20.45 -34.27
N SER A 413 4.16 -19.54 -34.00
CA SER A 413 2.89 -19.46 -34.72
C SER A 413 2.95 -18.55 -35.97
N ARG A 414 3.92 -17.62 -36.06
CA ARG A 414 4.04 -16.66 -37.16
C ARG A 414 5.48 -16.19 -37.38
N LYS A 415 5.90 -16.15 -38.63
CA LYS A 415 7.22 -15.64 -39.03
C LYS A 415 7.33 -14.12 -38.77
N ALA A 416 8.58 -13.66 -38.55
CA ALA A 416 8.95 -12.26 -38.49
C ALA A 416 8.44 -11.44 -39.67
N ASP A 417 7.94 -10.23 -39.40
CA ASP A 417 7.44 -9.26 -40.36
C ASP A 417 8.04 -7.87 -40.08
N PRO A 418 9.28 -7.59 -40.51
CA PRO A 418 9.91 -6.29 -40.25
C PRO A 418 9.20 -5.10 -40.90
N ALA A 419 8.46 -5.34 -42.02
CA ALA A 419 7.70 -4.28 -42.67
C ALA A 419 6.53 -3.81 -41.75
N ARG A 420 5.82 -4.76 -41.18
CA ARG A 420 4.75 -4.50 -40.23
C ARG A 420 5.28 -3.87 -38.92
N ALA A 421 6.46 -4.30 -38.44
CA ALA A 421 7.12 -3.71 -37.29
C ALA A 421 7.35 -2.21 -37.45
N LYS A 422 7.83 -1.76 -38.66
CA LYS A 422 8.03 -0.33 -38.97
C LYS A 422 6.71 0.48 -38.90
N VAL A 423 5.60 -0.12 -39.32
CA VAL A 423 4.28 0.54 -39.23
C VAL A 423 3.90 0.78 -37.79
N TYR A 424 3.99 -0.24 -36.92
CA TYR A 424 3.67 -0.10 -35.52
C TYR A 424 4.59 0.88 -34.77
N LEU A 425 5.88 0.88 -35.10
CA LEU A 425 6.83 1.82 -34.51
C LEU A 425 6.50 3.27 -34.87
N ARG A 426 6.09 3.52 -36.09
CA ARG A 426 5.59 4.85 -36.50
C ARG A 426 4.34 5.23 -35.74
N MET A 427 3.39 4.29 -35.56
CA MET A 427 2.17 4.53 -34.76
C MET A 427 2.50 4.86 -33.30
N ALA A 428 3.51 4.23 -32.70
CA ALA A 428 3.97 4.54 -31.35
C ALA A 428 4.46 6.00 -31.26
N GLN A 429 5.30 6.41 -32.21
CA GLN A 429 5.83 7.78 -32.28
C GLN A 429 4.73 8.83 -32.49
N GLU A 430 3.80 8.57 -33.42
CA GLU A 430 2.66 9.46 -33.70
C GLU A 430 1.72 9.62 -32.50
N ARG A 431 1.71 8.65 -31.56
CA ARG A 431 0.92 8.70 -30.33
C ARG A 431 1.71 9.21 -29.12
N GLY A 432 2.89 9.78 -29.34
CA GLY A 432 3.64 10.51 -28.32
C GLY A 432 4.63 9.67 -27.52
N GLU A 433 4.91 8.43 -27.92
CA GLU A 433 5.97 7.62 -27.29
C GLU A 433 7.34 8.07 -27.82
N SER A 434 7.94 9.05 -27.15
CA SER A 434 9.20 9.69 -27.59
C SER A 434 10.41 8.75 -27.61
N ASN A 435 10.41 7.69 -26.79
CA ASN A 435 11.47 6.70 -26.66
C ASN A 435 11.19 5.39 -27.43
N ALA A 436 10.13 5.33 -28.26
CA ALA A 436 9.70 4.12 -28.96
C ALA A 436 10.82 3.44 -29.75
N GLN A 437 11.67 4.22 -30.49
CA GLN A 437 12.78 3.66 -31.26
C GLN A 437 13.82 3.00 -30.34
N THR A 438 14.24 3.68 -29.29
CA THR A 438 15.24 3.17 -28.34
C THR A 438 14.74 1.92 -27.64
N ALA A 439 13.48 1.92 -27.19
CA ALA A 439 12.86 0.77 -26.55
C ALA A 439 12.77 -0.43 -27.52
N PHE A 440 12.36 -0.18 -28.76
CA PHE A 440 12.33 -1.20 -29.83
C PHE A 440 13.71 -1.81 -30.06
N ASP A 441 14.74 -0.98 -30.27
CA ASP A 441 16.10 -1.45 -30.59
C ASP A 441 16.66 -2.28 -29.43
N THR A 442 16.43 -1.84 -28.19
CA THR A 442 16.85 -2.55 -26.98
C THR A 442 16.19 -3.94 -26.88
N LEU A 443 14.87 -4.01 -27.03
CA LEU A 443 14.13 -5.27 -26.93
C LEU A 443 14.45 -6.23 -28.07
N VAL A 444 14.66 -5.72 -29.28
CA VAL A 444 15.09 -6.53 -30.45
C VAL A 444 16.50 -7.08 -30.24
N GLN A 445 17.44 -6.30 -29.71
CA GLN A 445 18.78 -6.77 -29.36
C GLN A 445 18.77 -7.88 -28.29
N GLN A 446 17.84 -7.81 -27.33
CA GLN A 446 17.64 -8.86 -26.35
C GLN A 446 17.07 -10.16 -26.97
N GLY A 447 16.53 -10.08 -28.19
CA GLY A 447 15.95 -11.21 -28.92
C GLY A 447 14.68 -11.79 -28.30
N SER A 448 14.15 -11.13 -27.29
CA SER A 448 12.93 -11.55 -26.57
C SER A 448 12.25 -10.35 -25.96
N TRP A 449 10.94 -10.46 -25.80
CA TRP A 449 10.17 -9.57 -24.93
C TRP A 449 9.51 -10.39 -23.84
N ARG A 450 9.58 -9.87 -22.62
CA ARG A 450 8.88 -10.39 -21.44
C ARG A 450 8.19 -9.26 -20.72
N PHE A 451 6.98 -9.51 -20.28
CA PHE A 451 6.27 -8.58 -19.42
C PHE A 451 7.01 -8.47 -18.08
N ILE A 452 7.25 -7.24 -17.64
CA ILE A 452 7.81 -6.93 -16.34
C ILE A 452 6.65 -6.37 -15.51
N PRO A 453 6.25 -7.05 -14.44
CA PRO A 453 5.15 -6.63 -13.60
C PRO A 453 5.35 -5.30 -12.90
#